data_9f81c64c59419f6c56cba5d03c79266e
#
_entry.id   9f81c64c59419f6c56cba5d03c79266e
#
_cell.length_a   1.000
_cell.length_b   1.000
_cell.length_c   1.000
_cell.angle_alpha   90.00
_cell.angle_beta   90.00
_cell.angle_gamma   90.00
#
_symmetry.space_group_name_H-M   'P 1'
#
loop_
_entity.id
_entity.type
_entity.pdbx_description
1 polymer ?
#
loop_
_entity_poly.entity_id
_entity_poly.type
_entity_poly.pdbx_seq_one_letter_code
_entity_poly.pdbx_strand_id
1 'polypeptide(L)'
;MQIIARRTLRQFWQRHRPAEGPLKAWFAAVAQAGWSGPADIKVMFGTTVDFVGDNRVIFDIGGNKYRLIIHVSYRFRRVLIKFVGTHAEYDRIDPERI
;
A
#
# COMPACT_ATOMS: atom_id res chain seq x y z
N MET A 1 5.76 7.39 8.82
CA MET A 1 6.59 6.41 8.08
C MET A 1 7.22 7.09 6.88
N GLN A 2 8.45 6.73 6.54
CA GLN A 2 9.10 7.16 5.31
C GLN A 2 8.69 6.22 4.18
N ILE A 3 8.11 6.75 3.11
CA ILE A 3 7.58 5.94 2.00
C ILE A 3 8.54 5.99 0.81
N ILE A 4 8.94 4.82 0.33
CA ILE A 4 9.83 4.63 -0.81
C ILE A 4 9.10 3.74 -1.83
N ALA A 5 8.72 4.21 -2.98
CA ALA A 5 8.91 5.56 -3.47
C ALA A 5 7.55 6.11 -3.96
N ARG A 6 7.29 7.38 -3.65
CA ARG A 6 6.08 8.06 -4.12
C ARG A 6 5.96 8.06 -5.66
N ARG A 7 7.10 8.07 -6.34
CA ARG A 7 7.16 8.04 -7.80
C ARG A 7 6.40 6.86 -8.40
N THR A 8 6.48 5.67 -7.79
CA THR A 8 5.77 4.49 -8.26
C THR A 8 4.26 4.71 -8.24
N LEU A 9 3.74 5.33 -7.18
CA LEU A 9 2.32 5.64 -7.07
C LEU A 9 1.90 6.67 -8.11
N ARG A 10 2.71 7.72 -8.29
CA ARG A 10 2.43 8.79 -9.26
C ARG A 10 2.40 8.26 -10.68
N GLN A 11 3.36 7.41 -11.05
CA GLN A 11 3.38 6.79 -12.38
C GLN A 11 2.12 5.96 -12.64
N PHE A 12 1.63 5.27 -11.61
CA PHE A 12 0.41 4.50 -11.75
C PHE A 12 -0.81 5.39 -11.95
N TRP A 13 -1.01 6.42 -11.11
CA TRP A 13 -2.21 7.24 -11.24
C TRP A 13 -2.21 8.11 -12.50
N GLN A 14 -1.06 8.34 -13.12
CA GLN A 14 -1.03 9.02 -14.41
C GLN A 14 -1.67 8.18 -15.52
N ARG A 15 -1.61 6.86 -15.40
CA ARG A 15 -2.26 5.92 -16.32
C ARG A 15 -3.68 5.55 -15.89
N HIS A 16 -3.95 5.64 -14.60
CA HIS A 16 -5.23 5.27 -14.00
C HIS A 16 -5.72 6.43 -13.13
N ARG A 17 -6.27 7.45 -13.76
CA ARG A 17 -6.66 8.69 -13.10
C ARG A 17 -7.56 8.53 -11.89
N PRO A 18 -8.56 7.61 -11.87
CA PRO A 18 -9.37 7.41 -10.67
C PRO A 18 -8.59 6.95 -9.44
N ALA A 19 -7.36 6.45 -9.61
CA ALA A 19 -6.52 6.04 -8.50
C ALA A 19 -5.82 7.22 -7.80
N GLU A 20 -5.75 8.37 -8.43
CA GLU A 20 -4.96 9.51 -7.92
C GLU A 20 -5.43 9.94 -6.52
N GLY A 21 -6.71 10.26 -6.36
CA GLY A 21 -7.27 10.69 -5.08
C GLY A 21 -7.04 9.69 -3.97
N PRO A 22 -7.46 8.42 -4.14
CA PRO A 22 -7.25 7.39 -3.12
C PRO A 22 -5.78 7.14 -2.78
N LEU A 23 -4.87 7.15 -3.75
CA LEU A 23 -3.44 6.93 -3.49
C LEU A 23 -2.80 8.12 -2.78
N LYS A 24 -3.20 9.36 -3.13
CA LYS A 24 -2.74 10.54 -2.42
C LYS A 24 -3.21 10.54 -0.96
N ALA A 25 -4.45 10.14 -0.72
CA ALA A 25 -4.99 10.04 0.63
C ALA A 25 -4.24 8.98 1.44
N TRP A 26 -3.98 7.82 0.84
CA TRP A 26 -3.19 6.76 1.46
C TRP A 26 -1.79 7.27 1.82
N PHE A 27 -1.12 7.92 0.88
CA PHE A 27 0.22 8.44 1.08
C PHE A 27 0.27 9.45 2.24
N ALA A 28 -0.66 10.40 2.27
CA ALA A 28 -0.70 11.41 3.32
C ALA A 28 -0.92 10.78 4.70
N ALA A 29 -1.83 9.82 4.80
CA ALA A 29 -2.12 9.14 6.06
C ALA A 29 -0.90 8.35 6.56
N VAL A 30 -0.26 7.59 5.67
CA VAL A 30 0.88 6.74 6.03
C VAL A 30 2.12 7.56 6.35
N ALA A 31 2.35 8.65 5.62
CA ALA A 31 3.50 9.53 5.87
C ALA A 31 3.50 10.11 7.29
N GLN A 32 2.31 10.36 7.84
CA GLN A 32 2.16 10.88 9.20
C GLN A 32 2.05 9.79 10.25
N ALA A 33 1.92 8.53 9.86
CA ALA A 33 1.78 7.43 10.79
C ALA A 33 3.11 7.06 11.44
N GLY A 34 3.03 6.51 12.65
CA GLY A 34 4.18 5.98 13.37
C GLY A 34 3.89 4.55 13.80
N TRP A 35 3.73 3.65 12.83
CA TRP A 35 3.38 2.26 13.11
C TRP A 35 4.51 1.53 13.85
N SER A 36 4.15 0.85 14.92
CA SER A 36 5.07 -0.01 15.68
C SER A 36 4.78 -1.51 15.45
N GLY A 37 3.67 -1.83 14.80
CA GLY A 37 3.31 -3.22 14.50
C GLY A 37 2.07 -3.29 13.61
N PRO A 38 1.66 -4.51 13.20
CA PRO A 38 0.50 -4.70 12.32
C PRO A 38 -0.81 -4.17 12.90
N ALA A 39 -0.96 -4.22 14.23
CA ALA A 39 -2.18 -3.73 14.87
C ALA A 39 -2.44 -2.26 14.59
N ASP A 40 -1.40 -1.43 14.51
CA ASP A 40 -1.54 -0.01 14.20
C ASP A 40 -2.08 0.21 12.79
N ILE A 41 -1.65 -0.61 11.84
CA ILE A 41 -2.16 -0.57 10.47
C ILE A 41 -3.63 -0.99 10.44
N LYS A 42 -3.97 -2.05 11.16
CA LYS A 42 -5.34 -2.56 11.22
C LYS A 42 -6.31 -1.54 11.80
N VAL A 43 -5.89 -0.82 12.83
CA VAL A 43 -6.70 0.25 13.43
C VAL A 43 -6.98 1.34 12.41
N MET A 44 -5.99 1.71 11.61
CA MET A 44 -6.10 2.78 10.63
C MET A 44 -6.97 2.41 9.43
N PHE A 45 -6.82 1.19 8.92
CA PHE A 45 -7.40 0.79 7.63
C PHE A 45 -8.52 -0.25 7.73
N GLY A 46 -8.71 -0.87 8.89
CA GLY A 46 -9.82 -1.77 9.11
C GLY A 46 -9.81 -2.97 8.18
N THR A 47 -10.94 -3.19 7.49
CA THR A 47 -11.12 -4.35 6.61
C THR A 47 -10.50 -4.18 5.22
N THR A 48 -9.95 -3.00 4.92
CA THR A 48 -9.35 -2.72 3.61
C THR A 48 -7.89 -3.16 3.53
N VAL A 49 -7.38 -3.84 4.54
CA VAL A 49 -5.99 -4.27 4.61
C VAL A 49 -5.90 -5.75 4.92
N ASP A 50 -4.98 -6.44 4.24
CA ASP A 50 -4.63 -7.83 4.49
C ASP A 50 -3.13 -7.94 4.73
N PHE A 51 -2.75 -8.86 5.62
CA PHE A 51 -1.35 -9.12 5.95
C PHE A 51 -0.92 -10.45 5.35
N VAL A 52 0.23 -10.44 4.69
CA VAL A 52 0.88 -11.66 4.20
C VAL A 52 2.25 -11.78 4.86
N GLY A 53 2.90 -12.92 4.68
CA GLY A 53 4.17 -13.19 5.34
C GLY A 53 5.25 -12.16 5.03
N ASP A 54 6.28 -12.12 5.87
CA ASP A 54 7.46 -11.29 5.70
C ASP A 54 7.15 -9.78 5.69
N ASN A 55 6.26 -9.35 6.59
CA ASN A 55 5.91 -7.94 6.77
C ASN A 55 5.36 -7.26 5.49
N ARG A 56 4.73 -8.02 4.63
CA ARG A 56 4.03 -7.47 3.48
C ARG A 56 2.58 -7.18 3.83
N VAL A 57 2.08 -6.08 3.32
CA VAL A 57 0.72 -5.62 3.59
C VAL A 57 0.06 -5.26 2.27
N ILE A 58 -1.18 -5.72 2.09
CA ILE A 58 -1.96 -5.47 0.89
C ILE A 58 -3.10 -4.54 1.24
N PHE A 59 -3.21 -3.43 0.50
CA PHE A 59 -4.30 -2.45 0.67
C PHE A 59 -5.24 -2.49 -0.51
N ASP A 60 -6.54 -2.47 -0.21
CA ASP A 60 -7.58 -2.19 -1.21
C ASP A 60 -7.66 -0.68 -1.39
N ILE A 61 -7.49 -0.21 -2.61
CA ILE A 61 -7.47 1.22 -2.93
C ILE A 61 -8.62 1.53 -3.88
N GLY A 62 -9.31 2.65 -3.62
CA GLY A 62 -10.43 3.06 -4.47
C GLY A 62 -11.59 2.08 -4.43
N GLY A 63 -11.99 1.68 -3.24
CA GLY A 63 -12.93 0.58 -3.06
C GLY A 63 -12.23 -0.74 -3.37
N ASN A 64 -12.64 -1.42 -4.42
CA ASN A 64 -12.05 -2.71 -4.80
C ASN A 64 -11.35 -2.66 -6.15
N LYS A 65 -11.04 -1.46 -6.65
CA LYS A 65 -10.51 -1.29 -8.00
C LYS A 65 -9.03 -1.58 -8.11
N TYR A 66 -8.26 -1.19 -7.09
CA TYR A 66 -6.80 -1.24 -7.13
C TYR A 66 -6.24 -1.95 -5.93
N ARG A 67 -5.02 -2.48 -6.08
CA ARG A 67 -4.27 -3.12 -5.00
C ARG A 67 -2.91 -2.47 -4.86
N LEU A 68 -2.50 -2.26 -3.61
CA LEU A 68 -1.20 -1.72 -3.28
C LEU A 68 -0.53 -2.67 -2.30
N ILE A 69 0.68 -3.13 -2.62
CA ILE A 69 1.45 -4.00 -1.74
C ILE A 69 2.68 -3.25 -1.27
N ILE A 70 2.89 -3.26 0.03
CA ILE A 70 4.07 -2.67 0.65
C ILE A 70 4.83 -3.73 1.46
N HIS A 71 6.11 -3.44 1.66
CA HIS A 71 6.91 -4.11 2.68
C HIS A 71 7.19 -3.08 3.77
N VAL A 72 6.89 -3.41 5.03
CA VAL A 72 7.02 -2.45 6.13
C VAL A 72 8.18 -2.86 7.04
N SER A 73 9.00 -1.88 7.40
CA SER A 73 10.00 -2.01 8.45
C SER A 73 9.58 -1.11 9.62
N TYR A 74 9.01 -1.72 10.65
CA TYR A 74 8.57 -0.96 11.84
C TYR A 74 9.75 -0.33 12.56
N ARG A 75 10.84 -1.08 12.67
CA ARG A 75 12.05 -0.63 13.33
C ARG A 75 12.63 0.65 12.73
N PHE A 76 12.69 0.71 11.39
CA PHE A 76 13.27 1.84 10.69
C PHE A 76 12.22 2.86 10.21
N ARG A 77 10.95 2.60 10.51
CA ARG A 77 9.81 3.46 10.11
C ARG A 77 9.77 3.71 8.60
N ARG A 78 9.97 2.65 7.83
CA ARG A 78 9.99 2.70 6.37
C ARG A 78 8.91 1.83 5.78
N VAL A 79 8.36 2.31 4.67
CA VAL A 79 7.40 1.59 3.86
C VAL A 79 7.92 1.56 2.43
N LEU A 80 8.18 0.35 1.93
CA LEU A 80 8.66 0.16 0.58
C LEU A 80 7.49 -0.26 -0.31
N ILE A 81 7.22 0.50 -1.37
CA ILE A 81 6.18 0.14 -2.34
C ILE A 81 6.70 -1.01 -3.17
N LYS A 82 5.99 -2.15 -3.12
CA LYS A 82 6.35 -3.35 -3.87
C LYS A 82 5.54 -3.51 -5.14
N PHE A 83 4.28 -3.07 -5.12
CA PHE A 83 3.38 -3.24 -6.25
C PHE A 83 2.21 -2.27 -6.12
N VAL A 84 1.79 -1.70 -7.23
CA VAL A 84 0.51 -1.02 -7.34
C VAL A 84 -0.08 -1.38 -8.69
N GLY A 85 -1.34 -1.79 -8.72
CA GLY A 85 -1.97 -2.24 -9.95
C GLY A 85 -3.48 -2.31 -9.84
N THR A 86 -4.11 -2.63 -10.97
CA THR A 86 -5.52 -2.96 -11.02
C THR A 86 -5.76 -4.31 -10.35
N HIS A 87 -7.01 -4.60 -10.01
CA HIS A 87 -7.39 -5.91 -9.48
C HIS A 87 -6.96 -7.04 -10.43
N ALA A 88 -7.14 -6.85 -11.73
CA ALA A 88 -6.76 -7.84 -12.73
C ALA A 88 -5.25 -8.08 -12.75
N GLU A 89 -4.46 -7.01 -12.64
CA GLU A 89 -3.00 -7.12 -12.56
C GLU A 89 -2.56 -7.84 -11.28
N TYR A 90 -3.22 -7.53 -10.17
CA TYR A 90 -2.95 -8.18 -8.88
C TYR A 90 -3.21 -9.69 -8.95
N ASP A 91 -4.25 -10.11 -9.65
CA ASP A 91 -4.60 -11.54 -9.76
C ASP A 91 -3.54 -12.35 -10.50
N ARG A 92 -2.60 -11.70 -11.18
CA ARG A 92 -1.53 -12.35 -11.94
C ARG A 92 -0.22 -12.46 -11.18
N ILE A 93 -0.13 -11.89 -9.99
CA ILE A 93 1.10 -11.90 -9.21
C ILE A 93 0.91 -12.70 -7.92
N ASP A 94 2.04 -13.11 -7.34
CA ASP A 94 2.06 -13.73 -6.01
C ASP A 94 2.52 -12.68 -4.99
N PRO A 95 1.62 -12.17 -4.13
CA PRO A 95 1.98 -11.12 -3.18
C PRO A 95 3.06 -11.54 -2.18
N GLU A 96 3.25 -12.84 -1.95
CA GLU A 96 4.27 -13.33 -1.02
C GLU A 96 5.67 -13.32 -1.64
N ARG A 97 5.78 -13.20 -2.97
CA ARG A 97 7.06 -13.28 -3.68
C ARG A 97 7.53 -11.96 -4.27
N ILE A 98 6.68 -10.98 -4.25
CA ILE A 98 6.99 -9.72 -4.90
C ILE A 98 7.89 -8.81 -4.05
#